data_5530947cfd5c1b4a141c7cbace2aae9c
#
_entry.id   5530947cfd5c1b4a141c7cbace2aae9c
#
_cell.length_a   1.000
_cell.length_b   1.000
_cell.length_c   1.000
_cell.angle_alpha   90.00
_cell.angle_beta   90.00
_cell.angle_gamma   90.00
#
_symmetry.space_group_name_H-M   'P 1'
#
loop_
_entity.id
_entity.type
_entity.pdbx_description
1 polymer ?
#
loop_
_entity_poly.entity_id
_entity_poly.type
_entity_poly.pdbx_seq_one_letter_code
_entity_poly.pdbx_strand_id
1 'polypeptide(L)'
;MELKLDGSQSVGLKNIKKMAIPIDNHLLQKVQDYSAQSETLSSNHVYELQEEQTGQLEAEICRVGELSFDKLIIPPYQRPYKWTAKNVNQLISDLLTFKHQQQYRLGTLVLHNDEIVDGQQRIITLALLIRVMYEALPEGPVKDNYKNQLEGVKAFMTSENVAFTHRDTLHNVVENIHTIQQRQADLDQQLLDFLLNKCEFVVVRLGSISEAFQFFDAQNARGKDLAPHDLLKAYHLREIPSLTEEDSHNIDEWQKLPTDFLKELFLILFRAKRWSHGKTAKYFTKDHTEMFKGISLIDGKRYPFYQMEIIAHLFTTMYNQDPVRIIDQQRIEYPFNLDDQIVNGGRFFDMIRHYAALYQRIRNYRDTLPDGSRAKEIMKMVKTYEGCQRTGDRYVRSMFYTVLLYYVDRFGEEELDRVVPQFFIWAYKLRLELSAVRLASVDKYAAQWGSMFRHIHEAKTPYDLINVYIEGVEKVKCSGCEEVKEIFTQYKKYYDKE
;
A
#
# COMPACT_ATOMS: atom_id res chain seq x y z
N MET A 1 -57.20 12.11 22.71
CA MET A 1 -57.40 11.21 21.56
C MET A 1 -56.13 10.41 21.45
N GLU A 2 -56.06 9.30 22.18
CA GLU A 2 -54.91 8.39 22.25
C GLU A 2 -54.92 7.51 21.03
N LEU A 3 -53.80 7.43 20.36
CA LEU A 3 -53.53 6.37 19.39
C LEU A 3 -52.52 5.40 19.97
N LYS A 4 -53.04 4.24 20.39
CA LYS A 4 -52.29 3.05 20.73
C LYS A 4 -51.57 2.54 19.49
N LEU A 5 -50.25 2.36 19.56
CA LEU A 5 -49.49 1.55 18.63
C LEU A 5 -49.44 0.12 19.15
N ASP A 6 -50.08 -0.77 18.43
CA ASP A 6 -50.09 -2.20 18.67
C ASP A 6 -49.22 -2.93 17.64
N GLY A 7 -48.47 -3.91 18.13
CA GLY A 7 -48.16 -5.11 17.35
C GLY A 7 -46.92 -5.12 16.50
N SER A 8 -45.85 -5.64 17.09
CA SER A 8 -44.76 -6.40 16.42
C SER A 8 -45.13 -7.02 15.08
N GLN A 9 -44.54 -6.55 14.01
CA GLN A 9 -44.38 -7.35 12.79
C GLN A 9 -42.91 -7.41 12.38
N SER A 10 -42.36 -8.60 12.47
CA SER A 10 -41.10 -9.01 11.90
C SER A 10 -41.17 -8.96 10.38
N VAL A 11 -40.86 -7.78 9.78
CA VAL A 11 -40.76 -7.58 8.37
C VAL A 11 -39.26 -7.57 8.02
N GLY A 12 -38.71 -8.70 7.72
CA GLY A 12 -37.28 -8.76 7.34
C GLY A 12 -36.91 -9.96 6.48
N LEU A 13 -37.46 -11.13 6.77
CA LEU A 13 -36.97 -12.39 6.19
C LEU A 13 -37.73 -12.88 4.95
N LYS A 14 -38.87 -12.32 4.59
CA LYS A 14 -39.66 -12.78 3.43
C LYS A 14 -39.25 -12.16 2.10
N ASN A 15 -38.53 -11.06 2.08
CA ASN A 15 -38.12 -10.38 0.83
C ASN A 15 -36.76 -10.83 0.30
N ILE A 16 -35.95 -11.54 1.10
CA ILE A 16 -34.64 -12.09 0.66
C ILE A 16 -34.81 -13.34 -0.22
N LYS A 17 -35.94 -14.01 -0.13
CA LYS A 17 -36.24 -15.20 -0.97
C LYS A 17 -36.47 -14.90 -2.47
N LYS A 18 -36.43 -13.65 -2.91
CA LYS A 18 -36.60 -13.26 -4.33
C LYS A 18 -35.31 -12.92 -5.07
N MET A 19 -34.17 -12.85 -4.40
CA MET A 19 -32.88 -12.82 -5.09
C MET A 19 -32.39 -14.25 -5.29
N ALA A 20 -32.20 -14.64 -6.54
CA ALA A 20 -31.87 -16.00 -6.99
C ALA A 20 -30.43 -16.42 -6.64
N ILE A 21 -30.09 -16.41 -5.36
CA ILE A 21 -28.94 -17.12 -4.81
C ILE A 21 -29.51 -18.11 -3.80
N PRO A 22 -29.33 -19.43 -3.96
CA PRO A 22 -29.78 -20.39 -2.97
C PRO A 22 -28.97 -20.20 -1.69
N ILE A 23 -29.54 -19.49 -0.75
CA ILE A 23 -28.97 -19.39 0.61
C ILE A 23 -29.36 -20.68 1.33
N ASP A 24 -28.38 -21.53 1.59
CA ASP A 24 -28.52 -22.73 2.37
C ASP A 24 -29.01 -22.38 3.79
N ASN A 25 -30.10 -23.01 4.22
CA ASN A 25 -30.65 -22.84 5.57
C ASN A 25 -29.63 -23.19 6.69
N HIS A 26 -28.65 -24.06 6.38
CA HIS A 26 -27.56 -24.42 7.27
C HIS A 26 -26.59 -23.24 7.51
N LEU A 27 -26.38 -22.38 6.51
CA LEU A 27 -25.54 -21.19 6.65
C LEU A 27 -26.22 -20.13 7.52
N LEU A 28 -27.52 -19.94 7.35
CA LEU A 28 -28.32 -19.04 8.21
C LEU A 28 -28.32 -19.50 9.66
N GLN A 29 -28.39 -20.81 9.89
CA GLN A 29 -28.33 -21.38 11.25
C GLN A 29 -26.95 -21.15 11.88
N LYS A 30 -25.86 -21.41 11.16
CA LYS A 30 -24.49 -21.15 11.65
C LYS A 30 -24.23 -19.67 11.98
N VAL A 31 -24.76 -18.75 11.18
CA VAL A 31 -24.65 -17.30 11.46
C VAL A 31 -25.41 -16.94 12.74
N GLN A 32 -26.59 -17.56 12.97
CA GLN A 32 -27.36 -17.36 14.19
C GLN A 32 -26.67 -18.00 15.41
N ASP A 33 -26.10 -19.19 15.25
CA ASP A 33 -25.36 -19.90 16.30
C ASP A 33 -24.08 -19.16 16.70
N TYR A 34 -23.37 -18.56 15.71
CA TYR A 34 -22.17 -17.77 15.97
C TYR A 34 -22.51 -16.43 16.65
N SER A 35 -23.62 -15.81 16.29
CA SER A 35 -24.14 -14.62 16.96
C SER A 35 -24.50 -14.92 18.42
N ALA A 36 -25.15 -16.07 18.67
CA ALA A 36 -25.49 -16.52 20.02
C ALA A 36 -24.26 -16.93 20.84
N GLN A 37 -23.22 -17.53 20.20
CA GLN A 37 -21.95 -17.84 20.85
C GLN A 37 -21.14 -16.61 21.18
N SER A 38 -21.16 -15.57 20.31
CA SER A 38 -20.49 -14.30 20.58
C SER A 38 -21.14 -13.53 21.74
N GLU A 39 -22.46 -13.63 21.93
CA GLU A 39 -23.16 -13.05 23.09
C GLU A 39 -22.85 -13.82 24.39
N THR A 40 -22.70 -15.14 24.34
CA THR A 40 -22.31 -15.96 25.50
C THR A 40 -20.82 -15.85 25.83
N LEU A 41 -19.95 -15.63 24.85
CA LEU A 41 -18.53 -15.35 25.07
C LEU A 41 -18.30 -13.95 25.66
N SER A 42 -19.16 -12.97 25.35
CA SER A 42 -19.07 -11.63 25.93
C SER A 42 -19.53 -11.55 27.38
N SER A 43 -20.28 -12.53 27.88
CA SER A 43 -20.77 -12.55 29.27
C SER A 43 -19.88 -13.34 30.23
N ASN A 44 -18.95 -14.19 29.77
CA ASN A 44 -18.14 -15.07 30.62
C ASN A 44 -16.63 -14.94 30.49
N HIS A 45 -16.13 -14.11 29.59
CA HIS A 45 -14.73 -13.65 29.60
C HIS A 45 -14.71 -12.14 29.88
N VAL A 46 -14.72 -11.79 31.15
CA VAL A 46 -13.84 -10.72 31.60
C VAL A 46 -12.47 -11.20 31.19
N TYR A 47 -11.99 -10.72 30.01
CA TYR A 47 -10.57 -10.71 29.79
C TYR A 47 -10.03 -9.88 30.94
N GLU A 48 -9.43 -10.51 31.94
CA GLU A 48 -8.33 -9.89 32.64
C GLU A 48 -7.45 -9.39 31.50
N LEU A 49 -7.49 -8.09 31.30
CA LEU A 49 -6.39 -7.39 30.65
C LEU A 49 -5.19 -7.85 31.48
N GLN A 50 -4.49 -8.88 30.98
CA GLN A 50 -3.11 -9.06 31.39
C GLN A 50 -2.54 -7.68 31.13
N GLU A 51 -2.27 -6.93 32.17
CA GLU A 51 -1.37 -5.79 32.13
C GLU A 51 -0.19 -6.31 31.35
N GLU A 52 -0.03 -5.87 30.09
CA GLU A 52 1.20 -6.08 29.34
C GLU A 52 2.24 -5.62 30.32
N GLN A 53 3.02 -6.56 30.85
CA GLN A 53 4.14 -6.23 31.70
C GLN A 53 4.90 -5.19 30.88
N THR A 54 4.95 -3.98 31.39
CA THR A 54 5.79 -2.92 30.82
C THR A 54 7.19 -3.50 30.78
N GLY A 55 7.55 -4.06 29.62
CA GLY A 55 8.81 -4.75 29.42
C GLY A 55 9.90 -3.75 29.70
N GLN A 56 10.84 -4.11 30.56
CA GLN A 56 11.98 -3.25 30.86
C GLN A 56 12.70 -2.94 29.55
N LEU A 57 12.81 -1.65 29.24
CA LEU A 57 13.61 -1.17 28.13
C LEU A 57 15.07 -1.50 28.46
N GLU A 58 15.65 -2.46 27.73
CA GLU A 58 17.04 -2.85 27.88
C GLU A 58 17.88 -2.17 26.79
N ALA A 59 18.92 -1.48 27.20
CA ALA A 59 19.88 -0.88 26.27
C ALA A 59 21.28 -1.38 26.61
N GLU A 60 21.96 -1.95 25.64
CA GLU A 60 23.32 -2.48 25.76
C GLU A 60 24.20 -2.00 24.61
N ILE A 61 25.51 -1.98 24.82
CA ILE A 61 26.48 -1.75 23.75
C ILE A 61 26.95 -3.12 23.27
N CYS A 62 26.75 -3.39 21.98
CA CYS A 62 27.10 -4.67 21.35
C CYS A 62 28.03 -4.42 20.17
N ARG A 63 29.16 -5.13 20.09
CA ARG A 63 30.06 -5.08 18.95
C ARG A 63 29.47 -5.82 17.76
N VAL A 64 29.86 -5.43 16.56
CA VAL A 64 29.36 -6.08 15.33
C VAL A 64 29.66 -7.60 15.34
N GLY A 65 30.84 -8.00 15.82
CA GLY A 65 31.22 -9.40 15.92
C GLY A 65 30.48 -10.21 16.99
N GLU A 66 29.81 -9.54 17.92
CA GLU A 66 29.00 -10.14 19.00
C GLU A 66 27.52 -10.26 18.62
N LEU A 67 27.11 -9.62 17.51
CA LEU A 67 25.73 -9.71 17.01
C LEU A 67 25.42 -11.13 16.52
N SER A 68 24.37 -11.71 17.03
CA SER A 68 23.83 -13.00 16.56
C SER A 68 23.05 -12.80 15.25
N PHE A 69 23.75 -12.60 14.13
CA PHE A 69 23.13 -12.35 12.82
C PHE A 69 22.12 -13.44 12.45
N ASP A 70 22.38 -14.69 12.80
CA ASP A 70 21.53 -15.86 12.56
C ASP A 70 20.14 -15.76 13.20
N LYS A 71 20.01 -14.98 14.26
CA LYS A 71 18.75 -14.77 14.98
C LYS A 71 17.97 -13.55 14.48
N LEU A 72 18.64 -12.60 13.82
CA LEU A 72 17.99 -11.38 13.40
C LEU A 72 16.94 -11.66 12.33
N ILE A 73 15.76 -11.04 12.51
CA ILE A 73 14.61 -11.16 11.62
C ILE A 73 14.31 -9.77 11.04
N ILE A 74 14.09 -9.71 9.73
CA ILE A 74 13.55 -8.52 9.08
C ILE A 74 12.04 -8.71 8.98
N PRO A 75 11.24 -8.03 9.82
CA PRO A 75 9.80 -8.23 9.80
C PRO A 75 9.16 -7.67 8.53
N PRO A 76 7.99 -8.20 8.12
CA PRO A 76 7.30 -7.81 6.89
C PRO A 76 6.92 -6.33 6.81
N TYR A 77 6.80 -5.63 7.94
CA TYR A 77 6.49 -4.20 7.95
C TYR A 77 7.68 -3.32 7.57
N GLN A 78 8.91 -3.85 7.59
CA GLN A 78 10.07 -3.09 7.17
C GLN A 78 10.02 -2.74 5.69
N ARG A 79 10.54 -1.56 5.36
CA ARG A 79 10.67 -1.13 3.95
C ARG A 79 11.71 -1.96 3.22
N PRO A 80 11.63 -2.08 1.89
CA PRO A 80 12.68 -2.69 1.11
C PRO A 80 14.06 -2.07 1.38
N TYR A 81 15.12 -2.86 1.17
CA TYR A 81 16.49 -2.34 1.25
C TYR A 81 16.72 -1.27 0.16
N LYS A 82 17.04 -0.04 0.57
CA LYS A 82 17.10 1.14 -0.31
C LYS A 82 18.45 1.86 -0.31
N TRP A 83 19.43 1.39 0.45
CA TRP A 83 20.75 1.96 0.37
C TRP A 83 21.35 1.70 -1.00
N THR A 84 21.98 2.75 -1.55
CA THR A 84 22.62 2.75 -2.86
C THR A 84 24.14 2.78 -2.69
N ALA A 85 24.89 2.65 -3.78
CA ALA A 85 26.34 2.78 -3.83
C ALA A 85 26.86 4.00 -3.06
N LYS A 86 26.13 5.13 -3.06
CA LYS A 86 26.51 6.33 -2.29
C LYS A 86 26.53 6.05 -0.78
N ASN A 87 25.53 5.37 -0.25
CA ASN A 87 25.46 5.08 1.19
C ASN A 87 26.55 4.08 1.61
N VAL A 88 26.76 3.05 0.78
CA VAL A 88 27.78 2.03 1.00
C VAL A 88 29.18 2.64 0.96
N ASN A 89 29.48 3.47 -0.05
CA ASN A 89 30.77 4.16 -0.14
C ASN A 89 30.99 5.10 1.04
N GLN A 90 29.95 5.79 1.51
CA GLN A 90 30.06 6.63 2.72
C GLN A 90 30.42 5.79 3.95
N LEU A 91 29.71 4.66 4.16
CA LEU A 91 30.00 3.76 5.29
C LEU A 91 31.46 3.24 5.24
N ILE A 92 31.90 2.77 4.07
CA ILE A 92 33.29 2.28 3.90
C ILE A 92 34.28 3.41 4.17
N SER A 93 34.04 4.63 3.67
CA SER A 93 34.93 5.77 3.90
C SER A 93 34.97 6.17 5.38
N ASP A 94 33.83 6.11 6.08
CA ASP A 94 33.77 6.35 7.52
C ASP A 94 34.60 5.29 8.28
N LEU A 95 34.42 4.00 7.96
CA LEU A 95 35.20 2.91 8.57
C LEU A 95 36.71 3.10 8.37
N LEU A 96 37.15 3.44 7.15
CA LEU A 96 38.55 3.71 6.84
C LEU A 96 39.10 4.92 7.60
N THR A 97 38.29 5.97 7.74
CA THR A 97 38.69 7.19 8.47
C THR A 97 38.90 6.90 9.95
N PHE A 98 38.04 6.07 10.52
CA PHE A 98 38.04 5.80 11.97
C PHE A 98 38.74 4.50 12.36
N LYS A 99 39.31 3.73 11.43
CA LYS A 99 39.90 2.39 11.69
C LYS A 99 40.99 2.34 12.77
N HIS A 100 41.57 3.47 13.11
CA HIS A 100 42.60 3.54 14.14
C HIS A 100 42.06 3.94 15.53
N GLN A 101 40.74 4.16 15.64
CA GLN A 101 40.12 4.47 16.93
C GLN A 101 39.89 3.19 17.76
N GLN A 102 39.82 3.34 19.06
CA GLN A 102 39.56 2.23 19.97
C GLN A 102 38.11 1.72 19.84
N GLN A 103 37.18 2.61 19.50
CA GLN A 103 35.75 2.31 19.34
C GLN A 103 35.15 3.22 18.28
N TYR A 104 34.21 2.67 17.49
CA TYR A 104 33.43 3.45 16.52
C TYR A 104 31.96 3.08 16.60
N ARG A 105 31.11 4.07 16.86
CA ARG A 105 29.68 3.84 17.06
C ARG A 105 28.91 3.98 15.75
N LEU A 106 28.34 2.85 15.29
CA LEU A 106 27.57 2.77 14.05
C LEU A 106 26.14 3.33 14.18
N GLY A 107 25.69 3.59 15.41
CA GLY A 107 24.37 4.11 15.74
C GLY A 107 23.55 3.16 16.59
N THR A 108 22.22 3.29 16.52
CA THR A 108 21.29 2.46 17.30
C THR A 108 20.74 1.31 16.45
N LEU A 109 20.63 0.13 17.04
CA LEU A 109 19.87 -1.01 16.53
C LEU A 109 18.72 -1.28 17.50
N VAL A 110 17.49 -1.26 17.02
CA VAL A 110 16.31 -1.48 17.86
C VAL A 110 15.69 -2.81 17.49
N LEU A 111 15.48 -3.65 18.48
CA LEU A 111 14.96 -5.00 18.35
C LEU A 111 13.71 -5.21 19.21
N HIS A 112 12.81 -6.05 18.72
CA HIS A 112 11.72 -6.64 19.47
C HIS A 112 11.67 -8.15 19.12
N ASN A 113 11.91 -9.03 20.07
CA ASN A 113 11.98 -10.50 19.85
C ASN A 113 12.87 -10.88 18.64
N ASP A 114 14.07 -10.28 18.58
CA ASP A 114 15.03 -10.42 17.47
C ASP A 114 14.57 -9.84 16.12
N GLU A 115 13.36 -9.30 16.03
CA GLU A 115 12.90 -8.52 14.88
C GLU A 115 13.55 -7.13 14.86
N ILE A 116 14.10 -6.75 13.73
CA ILE A 116 14.73 -5.44 13.55
C ILE A 116 13.65 -4.36 13.38
N VAL A 117 13.44 -3.53 14.41
CA VAL A 117 12.54 -2.37 14.38
C VAL A 117 13.20 -1.17 13.72
N ASP A 118 14.48 -0.88 14.04
CA ASP A 118 15.31 0.12 13.36
C ASP A 118 16.74 -0.37 13.22
N GLY A 119 17.40 0.08 12.15
CA GLY A 119 18.79 -0.30 11.84
C GLY A 119 18.93 -1.29 10.67
N GLN A 120 17.83 -1.76 10.07
CA GLN A 120 17.79 -2.75 8.97
C GLN A 120 18.77 -2.43 7.83
N GLN A 121 18.78 -1.19 7.33
CA GLN A 121 19.62 -0.81 6.18
C GLN A 121 21.11 -0.99 6.50
N ARG A 122 21.52 -0.64 7.73
CA ARG A 122 22.90 -0.82 8.21
C ARG A 122 23.26 -2.29 8.38
N ILE A 123 22.38 -3.07 9.00
CA ILE A 123 22.60 -4.51 9.24
C ILE A 123 22.79 -5.25 7.91
N ILE A 124 21.91 -5.04 6.92
CA ILE A 124 22.05 -5.65 5.60
C ILE A 124 23.40 -5.25 4.97
N THR A 125 23.74 -3.96 4.97
CA THR A 125 24.98 -3.48 4.38
C THR A 125 26.22 -4.07 5.06
N LEU A 126 26.19 -4.16 6.39
CA LEU A 126 27.28 -4.79 7.15
C LEU A 126 27.41 -6.28 6.82
N ALA A 127 26.30 -7.00 6.71
CA ALA A 127 26.30 -8.40 6.30
C ALA A 127 26.94 -8.59 4.91
N LEU A 128 26.57 -7.72 3.93
CA LEU A 128 27.21 -7.72 2.60
C LEU A 128 28.71 -7.42 2.67
N LEU A 129 29.10 -6.42 3.47
CA LEU A 129 30.49 -6.00 3.63
C LEU A 129 31.34 -7.11 4.27
N ILE A 130 30.89 -7.66 5.39
CA ILE A 130 31.57 -8.77 6.09
C ILE A 130 31.74 -9.96 5.14
N ARG A 131 30.71 -10.32 4.39
CA ARG A 131 30.76 -11.43 3.45
C ARG A 131 31.82 -11.19 2.36
N VAL A 132 31.81 -10.04 1.69
CA VAL A 132 32.76 -9.74 0.61
C VAL A 132 34.20 -9.67 1.16
N MET A 133 34.39 -9.05 2.32
CA MET A 133 35.72 -8.97 2.96
C MET A 133 36.25 -10.37 3.33
N TYR A 134 35.41 -11.21 3.92
CA TYR A 134 35.80 -12.59 4.27
C TYR A 134 36.16 -13.44 3.03
N GLU A 135 35.34 -13.31 1.96
CA GLU A 135 35.62 -14.07 0.71
C GLU A 135 36.95 -13.65 0.08
N ALA A 136 37.40 -12.41 0.31
CA ALA A 136 38.68 -11.89 -0.18
C ALA A 136 39.90 -12.32 0.67
N LEU A 137 39.70 -12.84 1.89
CA LEU A 137 40.80 -13.28 2.71
C LEU A 137 41.46 -14.54 2.14
N PRO A 138 42.81 -14.65 2.23
CA PRO A 138 43.52 -15.87 1.84
C PRO A 138 43.10 -17.03 2.76
N GLU A 139 43.07 -18.24 2.17
CA GLU A 139 42.81 -19.48 2.94
C GLU A 139 43.89 -19.68 4.01
N GLY A 140 43.47 -20.04 5.21
CA GLY A 140 44.37 -20.34 6.32
C GLY A 140 43.86 -19.87 7.68
N PRO A 141 44.69 -19.95 8.74
CA PRO A 141 44.29 -19.74 10.13
C PRO A 141 43.62 -18.35 10.37
N VAL A 142 44.01 -17.34 9.60
CA VAL A 142 43.43 -16.00 9.69
C VAL A 142 41.96 -16.02 9.30
N LYS A 143 41.65 -16.72 8.20
CA LYS A 143 40.27 -16.86 7.71
C LYS A 143 39.43 -17.69 8.67
N ASP A 144 40.01 -18.71 9.26
CA ASP A 144 39.33 -19.59 10.21
C ASP A 144 38.85 -18.83 11.46
N ASN A 145 39.59 -17.80 11.90
CA ASN A 145 39.21 -16.98 13.06
C ASN A 145 37.85 -16.23 12.87
N TYR A 146 37.45 -15.98 11.64
CA TYR A 146 36.20 -15.24 11.34
C TYR A 146 35.06 -16.13 10.82
N LYS A 147 35.29 -17.47 10.85
CA LYS A 147 34.35 -18.45 10.28
C LYS A 147 32.98 -18.40 10.95
N ASN A 148 32.93 -18.29 12.27
CA ASN A 148 31.70 -18.27 13.04
C ASN A 148 30.85 -17.04 12.70
N GLN A 149 31.47 -15.86 12.57
CA GLN A 149 30.78 -14.59 12.20
C GLN A 149 30.23 -14.71 10.76
N LEU A 150 31.00 -15.32 9.86
CA LEU A 150 30.52 -15.53 8.50
C LEU A 150 29.34 -16.50 8.43
N GLU A 151 29.39 -17.60 9.21
CA GLU A 151 28.26 -18.54 9.26
C GLU A 151 26.97 -17.87 9.73
N GLY A 152 27.06 -17.05 10.78
CA GLY A 152 25.91 -16.22 11.21
C GLY A 152 25.41 -15.27 10.13
N VAL A 153 26.32 -14.58 9.44
CA VAL A 153 25.97 -13.68 8.32
C VAL A 153 25.35 -14.46 7.14
N LYS A 154 25.88 -15.63 6.80
CA LYS A 154 25.32 -16.49 5.74
C LYS A 154 23.91 -16.96 6.13
N ALA A 155 23.73 -17.42 7.37
CA ALA A 155 22.44 -17.83 7.87
C ALA A 155 21.41 -16.68 7.78
N PHE A 156 21.78 -15.47 8.20
CA PHE A 156 20.96 -14.28 8.03
C PHE A 156 20.57 -14.01 6.57
N MET A 157 21.53 -14.06 5.64
CA MET A 157 21.32 -13.75 4.23
C MET A 157 20.52 -14.82 3.47
N THR A 158 20.46 -16.05 3.97
CA THR A 158 19.78 -17.19 3.34
C THR A 158 18.51 -17.61 4.08
N SER A 159 18.23 -17.03 5.26
CA SER A 159 17.06 -17.39 6.05
C SER A 159 15.77 -16.93 5.36
N GLU A 160 14.70 -17.70 5.53
CA GLU A 160 13.35 -17.29 5.13
C GLU A 160 12.91 -16.00 5.84
N ASN A 161 13.48 -15.70 7.01
CA ASN A 161 13.27 -14.50 7.81
C ASN A 161 13.82 -13.21 7.18
N VAL A 162 14.67 -13.34 6.14
CA VAL A 162 15.22 -12.25 5.34
C VAL A 162 14.86 -12.50 3.89
N ALA A 163 13.57 -12.65 3.61
CA ALA A 163 13.09 -12.86 2.25
C ALA A 163 13.38 -11.63 1.39
N PHE A 164 14.51 -11.64 0.67
CA PHE A 164 14.81 -10.63 -0.37
C PHE A 164 13.93 -10.84 -1.60
N THR A 165 12.61 -10.85 -1.40
CA THR A 165 11.62 -11.05 -2.47
C THR A 165 11.33 -9.77 -3.24
N HIS A 166 11.57 -8.61 -2.61
CA HIS A 166 11.26 -7.33 -3.24
C HIS A 166 12.29 -6.98 -4.33
N ARG A 167 11.81 -6.65 -5.53
CA ARG A 167 12.66 -6.33 -6.70
C ARG A 167 13.70 -5.23 -6.40
N ASP A 168 13.30 -4.16 -5.70
CA ASP A 168 14.22 -3.06 -5.36
C ASP A 168 15.31 -3.54 -4.40
N THR A 169 14.97 -4.43 -3.44
CA THR A 169 15.94 -5.03 -2.52
C THR A 169 16.97 -5.84 -3.28
N LEU A 170 16.54 -6.77 -4.14
CA LEU A 170 17.44 -7.60 -4.94
C LEU A 170 18.37 -6.75 -5.81
N HIS A 171 17.81 -5.74 -6.50
CA HIS A 171 18.61 -4.84 -7.31
C HIS A 171 19.66 -4.11 -6.47
N ASN A 172 19.28 -3.48 -5.36
CA ASN A 172 20.20 -2.74 -4.51
C ASN A 172 21.25 -3.65 -3.84
N VAL A 173 20.91 -4.89 -3.48
CA VAL A 173 21.85 -5.86 -2.93
C VAL A 173 22.94 -6.19 -3.96
N VAL A 174 22.55 -6.49 -5.20
CA VAL A 174 23.49 -6.82 -6.28
C VAL A 174 24.40 -5.61 -6.58
N GLU A 175 23.85 -4.43 -6.77
CA GLU A 175 24.61 -3.20 -7.03
C GLU A 175 25.58 -2.88 -5.88
N ASN A 176 25.15 -3.09 -4.63
CA ASN A 176 25.98 -2.80 -3.47
C ASN A 176 27.08 -3.85 -3.27
N ILE A 177 26.86 -5.12 -3.60
CA ILE A 177 27.92 -6.12 -3.67
C ILE A 177 29.00 -5.70 -4.68
N HIS A 178 28.61 -5.30 -5.90
CA HIS A 178 29.54 -4.78 -6.90
C HIS A 178 30.29 -3.54 -6.41
N THR A 179 29.60 -2.63 -5.75
CA THR A 179 30.22 -1.42 -5.16
C THR A 179 31.28 -1.78 -4.12
N ILE A 180 31.01 -2.73 -3.24
CA ILE A 180 31.95 -3.21 -2.23
C ILE A 180 33.14 -3.89 -2.91
N GLN A 181 32.90 -4.74 -3.91
CA GLN A 181 33.96 -5.43 -4.68
C GLN A 181 34.87 -4.44 -5.41
N GLN A 182 34.34 -3.36 -5.97
CA GLN A 182 35.14 -2.29 -6.59
C GLN A 182 36.09 -1.60 -5.60
N ARG A 183 35.76 -1.61 -4.31
CA ARG A 183 36.58 -1.07 -3.23
C ARG A 183 37.45 -2.11 -2.55
N GLN A 184 37.58 -3.34 -3.09
CA GLN A 184 38.30 -4.46 -2.48
C GLN A 184 39.74 -4.12 -2.07
N ALA A 185 40.43 -3.26 -2.81
CA ALA A 185 41.78 -2.80 -2.47
C ALA A 185 41.87 -2.03 -1.14
N ASP A 186 40.77 -1.42 -0.70
CA ASP A 186 40.67 -0.68 0.56
C ASP A 186 40.24 -1.58 1.73
N LEU A 187 39.77 -2.80 1.44
CA LEU A 187 39.12 -3.73 2.39
C LEU A 187 40.12 -4.81 2.83
N ASP A 188 41.00 -4.42 3.73
CA ASP A 188 42.03 -5.30 4.28
C ASP A 188 41.53 -6.04 5.56
N GLN A 189 42.35 -7.03 6.01
CA GLN A 189 42.09 -7.75 7.23
C GLN A 189 41.98 -6.83 8.47
N GLN A 190 42.78 -5.76 8.53
CA GLN A 190 42.73 -4.81 9.65
C GLN A 190 41.39 -4.11 9.73
N LEU A 191 40.81 -3.76 8.59
CA LEU A 191 39.50 -3.16 8.54
C LEU A 191 38.40 -4.16 8.97
N LEU A 192 38.52 -5.44 8.60
CA LEU A 192 37.57 -6.47 9.06
C LEU A 192 37.66 -6.66 10.57
N ASP A 193 38.87 -6.70 11.10
CA ASP A 193 39.08 -6.80 12.55
C ASP A 193 38.53 -5.58 13.28
N PHE A 194 38.76 -4.38 12.75
CA PHE A 194 38.18 -3.14 13.27
C PHE A 194 36.66 -3.19 13.24
N LEU A 195 36.06 -3.60 12.11
CA LEU A 195 34.63 -3.69 11.95
C LEU A 195 33.99 -4.64 12.97
N LEU A 196 34.56 -5.80 13.18
CA LEU A 196 33.98 -6.83 14.07
C LEU A 196 34.23 -6.51 15.54
N ASN A 197 35.43 -6.04 15.90
CA ASN A 197 35.87 -5.95 17.30
C ASN A 197 35.85 -4.54 17.89
N LYS A 198 35.73 -3.47 17.07
CA LYS A 198 35.78 -2.08 17.50
C LYS A 198 34.55 -1.27 17.09
N CYS A 199 33.83 -1.70 16.05
CA CYS A 199 32.57 -1.08 15.69
C CYS A 199 31.43 -1.63 16.54
N GLU A 200 30.57 -0.76 17.03
CA GLU A 200 29.54 -1.12 18.00
C GLU A 200 28.20 -0.44 17.70
N PHE A 201 27.13 -1.09 18.11
CA PHE A 201 25.77 -0.54 18.16
C PHE A 201 25.36 -0.28 19.61
N VAL A 202 24.48 0.72 19.79
CA VAL A 202 23.61 0.77 20.96
C VAL A 202 22.39 -0.09 20.59
N VAL A 203 22.32 -1.30 21.14
CA VAL A 203 21.18 -2.20 20.94
C VAL A 203 20.12 -1.88 21.98
N VAL A 204 18.93 -1.56 21.52
CA VAL A 204 17.75 -1.31 22.36
C VAL A 204 16.75 -2.43 22.13
N ARG A 205 16.44 -3.17 23.20
CA ARG A 205 15.42 -4.23 23.16
C ARG A 205 14.13 -3.70 23.74
N LEU A 206 13.04 -3.80 22.98
CA LEU A 206 11.72 -3.34 23.36
C LEU A 206 10.88 -4.52 23.86
N GLY A 207 10.17 -4.30 24.96
CA GLY A 207 9.40 -5.36 25.62
C GLY A 207 8.07 -5.66 24.95
N SER A 208 7.48 -4.69 24.24
CA SER A 208 6.20 -4.85 23.58
C SER A 208 6.23 -4.43 22.12
N ILE A 209 5.37 -5.05 21.31
CA ILE A 209 5.18 -4.70 19.89
C ILE A 209 4.62 -3.28 19.75
N SER A 210 3.82 -2.81 20.71
CA SER A 210 3.27 -1.45 20.72
C SER A 210 4.37 -0.39 20.89
N GLU A 211 5.32 -0.62 21.81
CA GLU A 211 6.52 0.22 21.97
C GLU A 211 7.38 0.21 20.72
N ALA A 212 7.54 -0.97 20.08
CA ALA A 212 8.28 -1.10 18.84
C ALA A 212 7.70 -0.20 17.73
N PHE A 213 6.38 -0.17 17.58
CA PHE A 213 5.73 0.70 16.60
C PHE A 213 5.78 2.19 16.99
N GLN A 214 5.62 2.53 18.27
CA GLN A 214 5.77 3.92 18.74
C GLN A 214 7.19 4.42 18.48
N PHE A 215 8.19 3.59 18.75
CA PHE A 215 9.59 3.91 18.47
C PHE A 215 9.84 4.08 16.99
N PHE A 216 9.31 3.16 16.16
CA PHE A 216 9.40 3.20 14.69
C PHE A 216 8.80 4.50 14.15
N ASP A 217 7.60 4.88 14.60
CA ASP A 217 6.94 6.13 14.19
C ASP A 217 7.73 7.37 14.64
N ALA A 218 8.24 7.38 15.88
CA ALA A 218 9.02 8.49 16.43
C ALA A 218 10.37 8.67 15.70
N GLN A 219 11.07 7.59 15.37
CA GLN A 219 12.34 7.65 14.63
C GLN A 219 12.13 8.12 13.19
N ASN A 220 11.05 7.69 12.55
CA ASN A 220 10.71 8.11 11.19
C ASN A 220 10.32 9.60 11.10
N ALA A 221 9.89 10.20 12.21
CA ALA A 221 9.67 11.64 12.30
C ALA A 221 10.98 12.46 12.29
N ARG A 222 12.15 11.84 12.58
CA ARG A 222 13.46 12.50 12.69
C ARG A 222 14.45 12.13 11.58
N GLY A 223 14.17 11.06 10.80
CA GLY A 223 15.03 10.55 9.74
C GLY A 223 14.55 10.90 8.32
N LYS A 224 14.98 10.10 7.32
CA LYS A 224 14.40 10.17 5.98
C LYS A 224 12.97 9.64 6.07
N ASP A 225 11.98 10.49 5.83
CA ASP A 225 10.56 10.17 5.95
C ASP A 225 10.23 8.85 5.22
N LEU A 226 9.53 7.96 5.91
CA LEU A 226 8.88 6.81 5.27
C LEU A 226 7.81 7.31 4.30
N ALA A 227 7.64 6.57 3.22
CA ALA A 227 6.54 6.86 2.32
C ALA A 227 5.20 6.57 3.05
N PRO A 228 4.12 7.33 2.77
CA PRO A 228 2.83 7.13 3.42
C PRO A 228 2.31 5.69 3.34
N HIS A 229 2.57 4.99 2.24
CA HIS A 229 2.17 3.59 2.07
C HIS A 229 2.98 2.61 2.94
N ASP A 230 4.25 2.93 3.29
CA ASP A 230 5.04 2.12 4.22
C ASP A 230 4.48 2.24 5.64
N LEU A 231 4.05 3.46 6.04
CA LEU A 231 3.39 3.70 7.33
C LEU A 231 2.06 2.95 7.43
N LEU A 232 1.27 2.97 6.36
CA LEU A 232 0.01 2.22 6.29
C LEU A 232 0.24 0.70 6.36
N LYS A 233 1.27 0.19 5.67
CA LYS A 233 1.64 -1.22 5.75
C LYS A 233 1.92 -1.62 7.19
N ALA A 234 2.78 -0.87 7.89
CA ALA A 234 3.13 -1.14 9.27
C ALA A 234 1.90 -1.09 10.20
N TYR A 235 1.04 -0.07 10.03
CA TYR A 235 -0.18 0.08 10.79
C TYR A 235 -1.11 -1.13 10.63
N HIS A 236 -1.41 -1.55 9.40
CA HIS A 236 -2.36 -2.64 9.17
C HIS A 236 -1.79 -4.02 9.53
N LEU A 237 -0.48 -4.23 9.44
CA LEU A 237 0.13 -5.46 9.93
C LEU A 237 -0.06 -5.63 11.45
N ARG A 238 0.03 -4.54 12.22
CA ARG A 238 -0.27 -4.57 13.65
C ARG A 238 -1.73 -4.92 13.96
N GLU A 239 -2.65 -4.55 13.07
CA GLU A 239 -4.08 -4.82 13.21
C GLU A 239 -4.46 -6.27 12.81
N ILE A 240 -3.50 -7.15 12.55
CA ILE A 240 -3.71 -8.59 12.28
C ILE A 240 -3.37 -9.37 13.56
N PRO A 241 -4.36 -9.93 14.26
CA PRO A 241 -4.12 -10.66 15.51
C PRO A 241 -3.36 -11.98 15.29
N SER A 242 -3.65 -12.65 14.19
CA SER A 242 -3.04 -13.90 13.77
C SER A 242 -2.99 -13.95 12.24
N LEU A 243 -1.79 -14.08 11.68
CA LEU A 243 -1.59 -14.17 10.24
C LEU A 243 -2.21 -15.46 9.69
N THR A 244 -3.13 -15.31 8.74
CA THR A 244 -3.65 -16.41 7.94
C THR A 244 -2.79 -16.62 6.68
N GLU A 245 -2.95 -17.75 5.99
CA GLU A 245 -2.32 -17.97 4.68
C GLU A 245 -2.75 -16.91 3.66
N GLU A 246 -3.99 -16.47 3.72
CA GLU A 246 -4.53 -15.41 2.85
C GLU A 246 -3.87 -14.05 3.15
N ASP A 247 -3.70 -13.69 4.43
CA ASP A 247 -3.00 -12.47 4.82
C ASP A 247 -1.55 -12.49 4.33
N SER A 248 -0.86 -13.61 4.52
CA SER A 248 0.52 -13.80 4.06
C SER A 248 0.63 -13.64 2.54
N HIS A 249 -0.28 -14.26 1.79
CA HIS A 249 -0.35 -14.12 0.33
C HIS A 249 -0.57 -12.65 -0.08
N ASN A 250 -1.52 -11.93 0.52
CA ASN A 250 -1.81 -10.54 0.17
C ASN A 250 -0.65 -9.59 0.53
N ILE A 251 0.06 -9.87 1.63
CA ILE A 251 1.28 -9.13 2.01
C ILE A 251 2.39 -9.37 0.99
N ASP A 252 2.57 -10.60 0.52
CA ASP A 252 3.56 -10.94 -0.51
C ASP A 252 3.24 -10.28 -1.85
N GLU A 253 1.97 -10.26 -2.25
CA GLU A 253 1.54 -9.53 -3.45
C GLU A 253 1.82 -8.02 -3.33
N TRP A 254 1.56 -7.42 -2.17
CA TRP A 254 1.98 -6.04 -1.90
C TRP A 254 3.49 -5.84 -2.10
N GLN A 255 4.32 -6.77 -1.60
CA GLN A 255 5.78 -6.65 -1.70
C GLN A 255 6.29 -6.72 -3.14
N LYS A 256 5.57 -7.41 -4.03
CA LYS A 256 5.91 -7.49 -5.46
C LYS A 256 5.59 -6.20 -6.23
N LEU A 257 4.73 -5.33 -5.68
CA LEU A 257 4.36 -4.08 -6.35
C LEU A 257 5.52 -3.07 -6.32
N PRO A 258 5.89 -2.48 -7.46
CA PRO A 258 6.91 -1.44 -7.49
C PRO A 258 6.52 -0.24 -6.61
N THR A 259 7.48 0.32 -5.90
CA THR A 259 7.25 1.48 -5.00
C THR A 259 6.58 2.66 -5.71
N ASP A 260 6.97 2.95 -6.96
CA ASP A 260 6.39 4.07 -7.71
C ASP A 260 4.95 3.77 -8.16
N PHE A 261 4.63 2.51 -8.42
CA PHE A 261 3.25 2.09 -8.68
C PHE A 261 2.38 2.24 -7.42
N LEU A 262 2.87 1.83 -6.25
CA LEU A 262 2.16 2.04 -4.97
C LEU A 262 1.91 3.52 -4.70
N LYS A 263 2.90 4.40 -4.91
CA LYS A 263 2.72 5.86 -4.77
C LYS A 263 1.63 6.40 -5.70
N GLU A 264 1.63 5.95 -6.96
CA GLU A 264 0.62 6.34 -7.94
C GLU A 264 -0.77 5.82 -7.55
N LEU A 265 -0.88 4.55 -7.16
CA LEU A 265 -2.12 3.92 -6.73
C LEU A 265 -2.73 4.66 -5.53
N PHE A 266 -1.96 4.85 -4.45
CA PHE A 266 -2.45 5.56 -3.27
C PHE A 266 -2.85 7.01 -3.57
N LEU A 267 -2.13 7.69 -4.46
CA LEU A 267 -2.49 9.04 -4.89
C LEU A 267 -3.85 9.05 -5.62
N ILE A 268 -4.10 8.06 -6.47
CA ILE A 268 -5.37 7.94 -7.22
C ILE A 268 -6.52 7.62 -6.26
N LEU A 269 -6.36 6.65 -5.36
CA LEU A 269 -7.36 6.30 -4.37
C LEU A 269 -7.67 7.49 -3.43
N PHE A 270 -6.63 8.17 -2.95
CA PHE A 270 -6.74 9.38 -2.15
C PHE A 270 -7.52 10.48 -2.87
N ARG A 271 -7.22 10.71 -4.15
CA ARG A 271 -7.92 11.70 -4.98
C ARG A 271 -9.37 11.33 -5.20
N ALA A 272 -9.67 10.09 -5.55
CA ALA A 272 -11.03 9.63 -5.75
C ALA A 272 -11.89 9.87 -4.50
N LYS A 273 -11.42 9.42 -3.33
CA LYS A 273 -12.13 9.62 -2.05
C LYS A 273 -12.30 11.09 -1.69
N ARG A 274 -11.34 11.96 -1.94
CA ARG A 274 -11.45 13.38 -1.56
C ARG A 274 -12.23 14.20 -2.56
N TRP A 275 -11.98 14.02 -3.85
CA TRP A 275 -12.66 14.79 -4.90
C TRP A 275 -14.15 14.46 -4.97
N SER A 276 -14.56 13.21 -4.71
CA SER A 276 -15.98 12.84 -4.60
C SER A 276 -16.72 13.63 -3.50
N HIS A 277 -16.00 14.00 -2.44
CA HIS A 277 -16.51 14.80 -1.32
C HIS A 277 -16.23 16.31 -1.46
N GLY A 278 -15.76 16.77 -2.62
CA GLY A 278 -15.46 18.19 -2.87
C GLY A 278 -14.23 18.72 -2.10
N LYS A 279 -13.33 17.83 -1.67
CA LYS A 279 -12.13 18.18 -0.91
C LYS A 279 -10.88 18.13 -1.79
N THR A 280 -9.95 19.07 -1.59
CA THR A 280 -8.69 19.13 -2.34
C THR A 280 -7.77 17.94 -2.04
N ALA A 281 -7.00 17.46 -3.05
CA ALA A 281 -6.18 16.25 -2.98
C ALA A 281 -4.91 16.34 -3.86
N LYS A 282 -4.07 17.35 -3.65
CA LYS A 282 -2.87 17.58 -4.49
C LYS A 282 -1.83 16.47 -4.33
N TYR A 283 -1.45 16.18 -3.08
CA TYR A 283 -0.39 15.25 -2.72
C TYR A 283 -0.88 14.32 -1.62
N PHE A 284 -0.57 13.05 -1.73
CA PHE A 284 -0.76 12.10 -0.64
C PHE A 284 0.50 12.09 0.22
N THR A 285 0.38 12.55 1.46
CA THR A 285 1.46 12.66 2.44
C THR A 285 1.16 11.85 3.69
N LYS A 286 2.10 11.75 4.61
CA LYS A 286 1.90 11.09 5.90
C LYS A 286 0.69 11.64 6.70
N ASP A 287 0.41 12.93 6.56
CA ASP A 287 -0.72 13.57 7.25
C ASP A 287 -2.10 13.12 6.73
N HIS A 288 -2.12 12.40 5.62
CA HIS A 288 -3.34 11.91 4.98
C HIS A 288 -3.56 10.41 5.20
N THR A 289 -2.68 9.71 5.91
CA THR A 289 -2.77 8.26 6.13
C THR A 289 -4.02 7.85 6.88
N GLU A 290 -4.57 8.71 7.75
CA GLU A 290 -5.81 8.45 8.49
C GLU A 290 -7.00 8.08 7.59
N MET A 291 -7.02 8.55 6.33
CA MET A 291 -8.09 8.19 5.37
C MET A 291 -8.11 6.70 4.99
N PHE A 292 -7.01 6.02 5.21
CA PHE A 292 -6.85 4.59 4.91
C PHE A 292 -6.80 3.74 6.18
N LYS A 293 -7.08 4.32 7.34
CA LYS A 293 -7.32 3.63 8.59
C LYS A 293 -8.82 3.64 8.88
N GLY A 294 -9.34 2.52 9.27
CA GLY A 294 -10.78 2.35 9.44
C GLY A 294 -11.12 1.53 10.68
N ILE A 295 -11.94 0.50 10.50
CA ILE A 295 -12.51 -0.29 11.57
C ILE A 295 -11.46 -1.28 12.07
N SER A 296 -11.10 -1.20 13.35
CA SER A 296 -10.29 -2.22 14.02
C SER A 296 -11.17 -3.41 14.43
N LEU A 297 -10.76 -4.60 14.04
CA LEU A 297 -11.41 -5.84 14.50
C LEU A 297 -10.95 -6.25 15.90
N ILE A 298 -9.81 -5.71 16.35
CA ILE A 298 -9.20 -6.00 17.67
C ILE A 298 -9.84 -5.15 18.77
N ASP A 299 -10.15 -3.89 18.52
CA ASP A 299 -10.61 -2.91 19.52
C ASP A 299 -11.95 -3.28 20.21
N GLY A 300 -12.66 -4.28 19.72
CA GLY A 300 -13.92 -4.74 20.31
C GLY A 300 -15.10 -3.75 20.23
N LYS A 301 -14.86 -2.48 19.93
CA LYS A 301 -15.92 -1.47 19.75
C LYS A 301 -16.78 -1.78 18.53
N ARG A 302 -18.07 -1.65 18.67
CA ARG A 302 -19.05 -1.95 17.62
C ARG A 302 -20.02 -0.78 17.45
N TYR A 303 -19.65 0.16 16.58
CA TYR A 303 -20.53 1.28 16.28
C TYR A 303 -21.52 0.90 15.16
N PRO A 304 -22.78 1.38 15.21
CA PRO A 304 -23.78 1.04 14.20
C PRO A 304 -23.37 1.33 12.75
N PHE A 305 -22.60 2.39 12.52
CA PHE A 305 -22.29 2.85 11.15
C PHE A 305 -21.35 1.92 10.37
N TYR A 306 -20.63 1.00 11.02
CA TYR A 306 -19.76 0.05 10.34
C TYR A 306 -20.16 -1.42 10.50
N GLN A 307 -21.37 -1.68 11.02
CA GLN A 307 -21.85 -3.05 11.18
C GLN A 307 -21.95 -3.82 9.86
N MET A 308 -22.29 -3.13 8.77
CA MET A 308 -22.41 -3.76 7.46
C MET A 308 -21.05 -4.28 6.97
N GLU A 309 -19.98 -3.52 7.15
CA GLU A 309 -18.62 -3.93 6.79
C GLU A 309 -18.13 -5.11 7.62
N ILE A 310 -18.46 -5.12 8.91
CA ILE A 310 -18.15 -6.28 9.77
C ILE A 310 -18.92 -7.52 9.32
N ILE A 311 -20.21 -7.39 9.01
CA ILE A 311 -21.02 -8.50 8.50
C ILE A 311 -20.48 -9.00 7.16
N ALA A 312 -20.15 -8.11 6.24
CA ALA A 312 -19.54 -8.46 4.95
C ALA A 312 -18.20 -9.16 5.14
N HIS A 313 -17.35 -8.67 6.06
CA HIS A 313 -16.08 -9.30 6.40
C HIS A 313 -16.27 -10.71 6.94
N LEU A 314 -17.12 -10.89 7.95
CA LEU A 314 -17.40 -12.18 8.56
C LEU A 314 -17.99 -13.16 7.53
N PHE A 315 -18.99 -12.73 6.76
CA PHE A 315 -19.61 -13.56 5.74
C PHE A 315 -18.60 -14.03 4.70
N THR A 316 -17.79 -13.11 4.13
CA THR A 316 -16.76 -13.45 3.15
C THR A 316 -15.75 -14.44 3.72
N THR A 317 -15.29 -14.20 4.95
CA THR A 317 -14.31 -15.08 5.61
C THR A 317 -14.89 -16.46 5.86
N MET A 318 -16.08 -16.55 6.44
CA MET A 318 -16.75 -17.85 6.71
C MET A 318 -17.04 -18.61 5.42
N TYR A 319 -17.54 -17.94 4.37
CA TYR A 319 -17.83 -18.57 3.09
C TYR A 319 -16.56 -19.17 2.47
N ASN A 320 -15.46 -18.41 2.46
CA ASN A 320 -14.21 -18.84 1.85
C ASN A 320 -13.46 -19.91 2.68
N GLN A 321 -13.76 -20.04 3.97
CA GLN A 321 -13.19 -21.06 4.85
C GLN A 321 -14.05 -22.34 4.90
N ASP A 322 -15.23 -22.35 4.29
CA ASP A 322 -16.09 -23.55 4.27
C ASP A 322 -15.43 -24.66 3.46
N PRO A 323 -15.21 -25.87 4.04
CA PRO A 323 -14.53 -26.98 3.33
C PRO A 323 -15.19 -27.38 2.01
N VAL A 324 -16.53 -27.28 1.92
CA VAL A 324 -17.24 -27.60 0.68
C VAL A 324 -16.92 -26.57 -0.41
N ARG A 325 -16.87 -25.30 -0.06
CA ARG A 325 -16.55 -24.19 -1.00
C ARG A 325 -15.09 -24.27 -1.46
N ILE A 326 -14.19 -24.69 -0.58
CA ILE A 326 -12.79 -24.93 -0.96
C ILE A 326 -12.69 -26.07 -1.97
N ILE A 327 -13.38 -27.18 -1.75
CA ILE A 327 -13.40 -28.35 -2.67
C ILE A 327 -13.98 -27.95 -4.02
N ASP A 328 -15.11 -27.23 -4.04
CA ASP A 328 -15.79 -26.79 -5.26
C ASP A 328 -15.12 -25.58 -5.91
N GLN A 329 -14.02 -25.06 -5.35
CA GLN A 329 -13.31 -23.84 -5.78
C GLN A 329 -14.22 -22.61 -5.90
N GLN A 330 -15.30 -22.57 -5.11
CA GLN A 330 -16.22 -21.45 -5.03
C GLN A 330 -15.72 -20.45 -3.99
N ARG A 331 -15.18 -19.36 -4.47
CA ARG A 331 -14.70 -18.27 -3.62
C ARG A 331 -15.44 -16.98 -3.98
N ILE A 332 -15.79 -16.19 -2.97
CA ILE A 332 -16.33 -14.85 -3.16
C ILE A 332 -15.29 -13.79 -2.80
N GLU A 333 -15.30 -12.70 -3.56
CA GLU A 333 -14.48 -11.53 -3.24
C GLU A 333 -15.23 -10.64 -2.25
N TYR A 334 -14.47 -9.94 -1.38
CA TYR A 334 -15.04 -8.90 -0.54
C TYR A 334 -15.56 -7.76 -1.42
N PRO A 335 -16.77 -7.24 -1.16
CA PRO A 335 -17.37 -6.19 -1.98
C PRO A 335 -16.75 -4.81 -1.66
N PHE A 336 -15.52 -4.58 -2.16
CA PHE A 336 -14.86 -3.29 -1.97
C PHE A 336 -15.57 -2.17 -2.71
N ASN A 337 -15.71 -1.03 -2.04
CA ASN A 337 -16.14 0.24 -2.60
C ASN A 337 -15.33 1.37 -1.96
N LEU A 338 -14.90 2.36 -2.77
CA LEU A 338 -14.10 3.48 -2.28
C LEU A 338 -14.83 4.38 -1.29
N ASP A 339 -16.14 4.43 -1.32
CA ASP A 339 -16.94 5.25 -0.42
C ASP A 339 -17.13 4.59 0.95
N ASP A 340 -16.95 3.28 1.06
CA ASP A 340 -17.16 2.52 2.28
C ASP A 340 -15.99 2.66 3.28
N GLN A 341 -16.24 2.20 4.52
CA GLN A 341 -15.24 2.17 5.57
C GLN A 341 -14.23 1.05 5.31
N ILE A 342 -12.98 1.31 5.62
CA ILE A 342 -11.92 0.32 5.50
C ILE A 342 -11.94 -0.58 6.74
N VAL A 343 -11.84 -1.87 6.55
CA VAL A 343 -11.57 -2.82 7.63
C VAL A 343 -10.04 -2.97 7.74
N ASN A 344 -9.50 -2.67 8.93
CA ASN A 344 -8.08 -2.73 9.21
C ASN A 344 -7.53 -4.18 9.16
N GLY A 345 -6.22 -4.30 9.13
CA GLY A 345 -5.56 -5.60 9.11
C GLY A 345 -5.51 -6.25 7.74
N GLY A 346 -5.72 -7.56 7.66
CA GLY A 346 -5.62 -8.36 6.43
C GLY A 346 -6.51 -7.83 5.31
N ARG A 347 -7.73 -7.37 5.63
CA ARG A 347 -8.67 -6.85 4.65
C ARG A 347 -8.18 -5.58 3.92
N PHE A 348 -7.34 -4.78 4.55
CA PHE A 348 -6.67 -3.65 3.89
C PHE A 348 -5.71 -4.12 2.78
N PHE A 349 -4.92 -5.17 3.02
CA PHE A 349 -4.02 -5.71 1.98
C PHE A 349 -4.81 -6.30 0.83
N ASP A 350 -5.92 -6.98 1.12
CA ASP A 350 -6.85 -7.48 0.12
C ASP A 350 -7.45 -6.35 -0.72
N MET A 351 -7.84 -5.24 -0.09
CA MET A 351 -8.30 -4.01 -0.75
C MET A 351 -7.23 -3.45 -1.69
N ILE A 352 -5.99 -3.33 -1.26
CA ILE A 352 -4.92 -2.79 -2.09
C ILE A 352 -4.63 -3.71 -3.28
N ARG A 353 -4.65 -5.04 -3.09
CA ARG A 353 -4.55 -6.02 -4.18
C ARG A 353 -5.68 -5.83 -5.20
N HIS A 354 -6.93 -5.69 -4.73
CA HIS A 354 -8.09 -5.43 -5.57
C HIS A 354 -7.91 -4.16 -6.41
N TYR A 355 -7.61 -3.01 -5.79
CA TYR A 355 -7.45 -1.76 -6.51
C TYR A 355 -6.19 -1.71 -7.38
N ALA A 356 -5.13 -2.42 -7.04
CA ALA A 356 -3.97 -2.56 -7.89
C ALA A 356 -4.33 -3.29 -9.20
N ALA A 357 -5.06 -4.40 -9.10
CA ALA A 357 -5.54 -5.16 -10.26
C ALA A 357 -6.52 -4.32 -11.11
N LEU A 358 -7.48 -3.64 -10.46
CA LEU A 358 -8.44 -2.75 -11.13
C LEU A 358 -7.74 -1.62 -11.87
N TYR A 359 -6.79 -0.94 -11.24
CA TYR A 359 -6.05 0.15 -11.86
C TYR A 359 -5.17 -0.32 -13.03
N GLN A 360 -4.52 -1.48 -12.89
CA GLN A 360 -3.77 -2.07 -14.00
C GLN A 360 -4.69 -2.44 -15.18
N ARG A 361 -5.86 -3.01 -14.92
CA ARG A 361 -6.87 -3.34 -15.93
C ARG A 361 -7.31 -2.08 -16.68
N ILE A 362 -7.65 -1.00 -15.98
CA ILE A 362 -8.03 0.28 -16.59
C ILE A 362 -6.89 0.86 -17.44
N ARG A 363 -5.65 0.81 -16.98
CA ARG A 363 -4.49 1.24 -17.77
C ARG A 363 -4.30 0.47 -19.06
N ASN A 364 -4.78 -0.78 -19.10
CA ASN A 364 -4.68 -1.68 -20.25
C ASN A 364 -5.92 -1.63 -21.17
N TYR A 365 -6.94 -0.85 -20.88
CA TYR A 365 -8.15 -0.72 -21.73
C TYR A 365 -7.82 -0.32 -23.17
N ARG A 366 -6.75 0.40 -23.43
CA ARG A 366 -6.26 0.70 -24.78
C ARG A 366 -5.96 -0.55 -25.62
N ASP A 367 -5.65 -1.67 -24.95
CA ASP A 367 -5.26 -2.93 -25.60
C ASP A 367 -6.37 -3.99 -25.48
N THR A 368 -7.13 -3.96 -24.38
CA THR A 368 -8.11 -5.01 -24.03
C THR A 368 -9.54 -4.73 -24.47
N LEU A 369 -9.94 -3.45 -24.61
CA LEU A 369 -11.28 -3.14 -25.11
C LEU A 369 -11.45 -3.56 -26.59
N PRO A 370 -12.69 -3.83 -27.05
CA PRO A 370 -12.98 -4.24 -28.43
C PRO A 370 -12.46 -3.21 -29.45
N ASP A 371 -12.03 -3.68 -30.62
CA ASP A 371 -11.66 -2.80 -31.74
C ASP A 371 -12.88 -2.04 -32.26
N GLY A 372 -12.70 -0.77 -32.61
CA GLY A 372 -13.78 0.13 -33.00
C GLY A 372 -14.56 0.72 -31.81
N SER A 373 -14.26 0.33 -30.59
CA SER A 373 -14.80 0.94 -29.36
C SER A 373 -14.29 2.36 -29.21
N ARG A 374 -15.19 3.32 -28.95
CA ARG A 374 -14.84 4.72 -28.67
C ARG A 374 -13.99 4.87 -27.42
N ALA A 375 -14.29 4.08 -26.40
CA ALA A 375 -13.47 4.03 -25.19
C ALA A 375 -12.03 3.62 -25.51
N LYS A 376 -11.82 2.59 -26.35
CA LYS A 376 -10.48 2.15 -26.76
C LYS A 376 -9.71 3.22 -27.51
N GLU A 377 -10.36 3.92 -28.45
CA GLU A 377 -9.77 5.00 -29.23
C GLU A 377 -9.25 6.10 -28.30
N ILE A 378 -10.08 6.56 -27.35
CA ILE A 378 -9.73 7.58 -26.37
C ILE A 378 -8.59 7.10 -25.46
N MET A 379 -8.65 5.86 -24.96
CA MET A 379 -7.61 5.30 -24.09
C MET A 379 -6.25 5.17 -24.79
N LYS A 380 -6.22 4.98 -26.11
CA LYS A 380 -5.00 5.05 -26.93
C LYS A 380 -4.53 6.50 -27.05
N MET A 381 -5.41 7.39 -27.47
CA MET A 381 -5.11 8.78 -27.78
C MET A 381 -4.53 9.53 -26.59
N VAL A 382 -5.04 9.36 -25.38
CA VAL A 382 -4.55 10.05 -24.17
C VAL A 382 -3.07 9.78 -23.84
N LYS A 383 -2.48 8.74 -24.44
CA LYS A 383 -1.05 8.38 -24.30
C LYS A 383 -0.19 8.74 -25.49
N THR A 384 -0.78 9.10 -26.63
CA THR A 384 -0.08 9.22 -27.91
C THR A 384 -0.09 10.62 -28.53
N TYR A 385 -1.10 11.48 -28.23
CA TYR A 385 -1.14 12.82 -28.80
C TYR A 385 0.11 13.64 -28.48
N GLU A 386 0.47 14.58 -29.33
CA GLU A 386 1.75 15.30 -29.31
C GLU A 386 2.11 15.89 -27.94
N GLY A 387 1.13 16.47 -27.25
CA GLY A 387 1.33 17.10 -25.93
C GLY A 387 1.32 16.17 -24.73
N CYS A 388 1.05 14.88 -24.89
CA CYS A 388 0.67 13.95 -23.82
C CYS A 388 1.74 13.76 -22.70
N GLN A 389 3.01 14.06 -22.96
CA GLN A 389 4.11 13.91 -22.01
C GLN A 389 4.40 15.17 -21.18
N ARG A 390 3.78 16.31 -21.48
CA ARG A 390 3.96 17.54 -20.70
C ARG A 390 3.41 17.34 -19.28
N THR A 391 4.01 18.02 -18.33
CA THR A 391 3.62 17.92 -16.91
C THR A 391 2.13 18.22 -16.68
N GLY A 392 1.61 19.28 -17.32
CA GLY A 392 0.19 19.63 -17.21
C GLY A 392 -0.76 18.58 -17.80
N ASP A 393 -0.38 18.00 -18.93
CA ASP A 393 -1.13 16.95 -19.62
C ASP A 393 -1.12 15.64 -18.81
N ARG A 394 -0.01 15.32 -18.13
CA ARG A 394 0.05 14.20 -17.17
C ARG A 394 -0.88 14.40 -15.97
N TYR A 395 -1.05 15.64 -15.49
CA TYR A 395 -2.01 15.93 -14.41
C TYR A 395 -3.46 15.71 -14.86
N VAL A 396 -3.82 16.18 -16.05
CA VAL A 396 -5.16 15.96 -16.63
C VAL A 396 -5.41 14.47 -16.85
N ARG A 397 -4.45 13.77 -17.42
CA ARG A 397 -4.53 12.32 -17.63
C ARG A 397 -4.68 11.55 -16.31
N SER A 398 -3.96 11.95 -15.25
CA SER A 398 -4.13 11.36 -13.93
C SER A 398 -5.54 11.58 -13.38
N MET A 399 -6.11 12.77 -13.55
CA MET A 399 -7.50 13.06 -13.19
C MET A 399 -8.48 12.20 -13.99
N PHE A 400 -8.26 12.04 -15.29
CA PHE A 400 -9.06 11.17 -16.15
C PHE A 400 -9.01 9.71 -15.72
N TYR A 401 -7.83 9.15 -15.40
CA TYR A 401 -7.73 7.80 -14.86
C TYR A 401 -8.37 7.67 -13.48
N THR A 402 -8.30 8.70 -12.65
CA THR A 402 -8.91 8.69 -11.31
C THR A 402 -10.45 8.65 -11.40
N VAL A 403 -11.05 9.45 -12.30
CA VAL A 403 -12.51 9.43 -12.47
C VAL A 403 -13.00 8.12 -13.06
N LEU A 404 -12.22 7.54 -13.98
CA LEU A 404 -12.54 6.25 -14.59
C LEU A 404 -12.43 5.11 -13.56
N LEU A 405 -11.40 5.12 -12.70
CA LEU A 405 -11.29 4.14 -11.62
C LEU A 405 -12.49 4.24 -10.67
N TYR A 406 -12.86 5.46 -10.27
CA TYR A 406 -13.99 5.67 -9.37
C TYR A 406 -15.33 5.22 -9.97
N TYR A 407 -15.48 5.40 -11.29
CA TYR A 407 -16.64 4.89 -12.01
C TYR A 407 -16.69 3.36 -12.03
N VAL A 408 -15.57 2.71 -12.40
CA VAL A 408 -15.52 1.24 -12.52
C VAL A 408 -15.64 0.58 -11.15
N ASP A 409 -15.12 1.20 -10.09
CA ASP A 409 -15.32 0.78 -8.71
C ASP A 409 -16.81 0.70 -8.33
N ARG A 410 -17.62 1.67 -8.80
CA ARG A 410 -19.03 1.79 -8.44
C ARG A 410 -19.99 1.03 -9.36
N PHE A 411 -19.71 1.00 -10.66
CA PHE A 411 -20.63 0.50 -11.69
C PHE A 411 -20.04 -0.64 -12.54
N GLY A 412 -18.80 -1.06 -12.26
CA GLY A 412 -18.13 -2.02 -13.13
C GLY A 412 -17.81 -1.44 -14.50
N GLU A 413 -17.75 -2.30 -15.49
CA GLU A 413 -17.42 -1.96 -16.88
C GLU A 413 -18.66 -1.69 -17.77
N GLU A 414 -19.81 -1.50 -17.15
CA GLU A 414 -21.05 -1.22 -17.86
C GLU A 414 -20.96 0.13 -18.60
N GLU A 415 -21.48 0.24 -19.80
CA GLU A 415 -21.59 1.45 -20.60
C GLU A 415 -20.26 2.22 -20.85
N LEU A 416 -19.09 1.56 -20.83
CA LEU A 416 -17.79 2.23 -21.01
C LEU A 416 -17.70 3.06 -22.29
N ASP A 417 -18.27 2.60 -23.41
CA ASP A 417 -18.25 3.31 -24.67
C ASP A 417 -19.02 4.64 -24.66
N ARG A 418 -19.91 4.81 -23.68
CA ARG A 418 -20.70 6.03 -23.51
C ARG A 418 -20.16 6.97 -22.42
N VAL A 419 -19.65 6.40 -21.34
CA VAL A 419 -19.14 7.20 -20.21
C VAL A 419 -17.70 7.69 -20.40
N VAL A 420 -16.82 6.88 -21.03
CA VAL A 420 -15.42 7.27 -21.25
C VAL A 420 -15.31 8.56 -22.08
N PRO A 421 -16.07 8.76 -23.19
CA PRO A 421 -16.08 10.03 -23.88
C PRO A 421 -16.52 11.22 -23.00
N GLN A 422 -17.53 11.04 -22.14
CA GLN A 422 -17.98 12.06 -21.22
C GLN A 422 -16.89 12.45 -20.21
N PHE A 423 -16.25 11.46 -19.62
CA PHE A 423 -15.14 11.69 -18.67
C PHE A 423 -13.95 12.34 -19.35
N PHE A 424 -13.66 11.94 -20.58
CA PHE A 424 -12.61 12.56 -21.37
C PHE A 424 -12.90 14.03 -21.65
N ILE A 425 -14.08 14.34 -22.18
CA ILE A 425 -14.50 15.71 -22.49
C ILE A 425 -14.46 16.56 -21.20
N TRP A 426 -14.98 16.07 -20.09
CA TRP A 426 -14.93 16.75 -18.82
C TRP A 426 -13.50 17.03 -18.38
N ALA A 427 -12.62 16.04 -18.38
CA ALA A 427 -11.26 16.19 -17.88
C ALA A 427 -10.39 17.06 -18.80
N TYR A 428 -10.48 16.83 -20.13
CA TYR A 428 -9.61 17.50 -21.10
C TYR A 428 -10.11 18.88 -21.51
N LYS A 429 -11.35 19.27 -21.16
CA LYS A 429 -11.81 20.66 -21.25
C LYS A 429 -10.80 21.59 -20.58
N LEU A 430 -10.35 21.25 -19.37
CA LEU A 430 -9.33 22.02 -18.65
C LEU A 430 -8.03 22.17 -19.44
N ARG A 431 -7.62 21.14 -20.19
CA ARG A 431 -6.43 21.19 -21.03
C ARG A 431 -6.60 22.15 -22.20
N LEU A 432 -7.73 22.12 -22.86
CA LEU A 432 -8.00 22.98 -24.02
C LEU A 432 -8.11 24.47 -23.64
N GLU A 433 -8.73 24.76 -22.49
CA GLU A 433 -8.98 26.13 -22.03
C GLU A 433 -7.75 26.83 -21.45
N LEU A 434 -6.75 26.09 -20.98
CA LEU A 434 -5.57 26.65 -20.32
C LEU A 434 -4.32 26.48 -21.17
N SER A 435 -3.55 27.56 -21.37
CA SER A 435 -2.22 27.50 -22.01
C SER A 435 -1.24 26.66 -21.18
N ALA A 436 -1.31 26.75 -19.84
CA ALA A 436 -0.50 25.98 -18.92
C ALA A 436 -1.37 25.39 -17.80
N VAL A 437 -1.44 24.07 -17.70
CA VAL A 437 -2.18 23.38 -16.63
C VAL A 437 -1.25 23.13 -15.44
N ARG A 438 -1.66 23.65 -14.28
CA ARG A 438 -0.98 23.43 -12.99
C ARG A 438 -1.75 22.41 -12.16
N LEU A 439 -1.07 21.68 -11.29
CA LEU A 439 -1.71 20.72 -10.38
C LEU A 439 -2.81 21.37 -9.54
N ALA A 440 -2.60 22.62 -9.09
CA ALA A 440 -3.60 23.36 -8.32
C ALA A 440 -4.89 23.63 -9.12
N SER A 441 -4.78 23.85 -10.43
CA SER A 441 -5.96 24.05 -11.31
C SER A 441 -6.75 22.76 -11.47
N VAL A 442 -6.05 21.62 -11.66
CA VAL A 442 -6.67 20.30 -11.75
C VAL A 442 -7.37 19.94 -10.44
N ASP A 443 -6.69 20.13 -9.31
CA ASP A 443 -7.23 19.84 -7.98
C ASP A 443 -8.50 20.67 -7.68
N LYS A 444 -8.45 21.97 -7.96
CA LYS A 444 -9.62 22.85 -7.80
C LYS A 444 -10.78 22.44 -8.72
N TYR A 445 -10.48 22.09 -9.98
CA TYR A 445 -11.49 21.68 -10.96
C TYR A 445 -12.14 20.34 -10.55
N ALA A 446 -11.37 19.38 -10.10
CA ALA A 446 -11.86 18.08 -9.66
C ALA A 446 -12.66 18.15 -8.35
N ALA A 447 -12.34 19.10 -7.46
CA ALA A 447 -13.01 19.27 -6.17
C ALA A 447 -14.22 20.23 -6.21
N GLN A 448 -14.54 20.87 -7.35
CA GLN A 448 -15.65 21.80 -7.41
C GLN A 448 -17.01 21.11 -7.32
N TRP A 449 -18.07 21.87 -6.96
CA TRP A 449 -19.41 21.32 -6.74
C TRP A 449 -19.97 20.53 -7.93
N GLY A 450 -19.81 20.96 -9.15
CA GLY A 450 -20.28 20.31 -10.38
C GLY A 450 -19.25 19.33 -11.00
N SER A 451 -18.33 18.78 -10.22
CA SER A 451 -17.32 17.85 -10.76
C SER A 451 -17.91 16.48 -11.11
N MET A 452 -17.29 15.79 -12.05
CA MET A 452 -17.69 14.45 -12.45
C MET A 452 -17.57 13.44 -11.28
N PHE A 453 -16.63 13.66 -10.35
CA PHE A 453 -16.50 12.83 -9.16
C PHE A 453 -17.76 12.89 -8.28
N ARG A 454 -18.34 14.08 -8.13
CA ARG A 454 -19.56 14.23 -7.38
C ARG A 454 -20.76 13.63 -8.10
N HIS A 455 -20.85 13.80 -9.41
CA HIS A 455 -21.89 13.14 -10.20
C HIS A 455 -21.83 11.61 -10.06
N ILE A 456 -20.64 11.01 -10.09
CA ILE A 456 -20.49 9.57 -9.86
C ILE A 456 -20.92 9.21 -8.44
N HIS A 457 -20.52 9.98 -7.43
CA HIS A 457 -20.90 9.72 -6.04
C HIS A 457 -22.42 9.72 -5.83
N GLU A 458 -23.14 10.61 -6.50
CA GLU A 458 -24.59 10.76 -6.38
C GLU A 458 -25.38 9.85 -7.35
N ALA A 459 -24.75 9.35 -8.42
CA ALA A 459 -25.39 8.52 -9.43
C ALA A 459 -25.84 7.15 -8.87
N LYS A 460 -26.98 6.68 -9.35
CA LYS A 460 -27.54 5.37 -9.05
C LYS A 460 -27.34 4.37 -10.18
N THR A 461 -27.16 4.87 -11.39
CA THR A 461 -26.97 4.07 -12.61
C THR A 461 -25.95 4.76 -13.52
N PRO A 462 -25.28 4.03 -14.43
CA PRO A 462 -24.44 4.62 -15.48
C PRO A 462 -25.15 5.68 -16.33
N TYR A 463 -26.47 5.53 -16.53
CA TYR A 463 -27.27 6.44 -17.35
C TYR A 463 -27.36 7.85 -16.78
N ASP A 464 -27.23 8.01 -15.46
CA ASP A 464 -27.20 9.31 -14.80
C ASP A 464 -25.96 10.12 -15.21
N LEU A 465 -24.89 9.45 -15.66
CA LEU A 465 -23.62 10.07 -16.02
C LEU A 465 -23.49 10.38 -17.50
N ILE A 466 -24.16 9.61 -18.36
CA ILE A 466 -24.08 9.78 -19.83
C ILE A 466 -24.65 11.13 -20.26
N ASN A 467 -25.65 11.63 -19.55
CA ASN A 467 -26.35 12.86 -19.89
C ASN A 467 -25.91 14.07 -19.07
N VAL A 468 -24.84 13.96 -18.29
CA VAL A 468 -24.30 15.10 -17.54
C VAL A 468 -23.91 16.21 -18.53
N TYR A 469 -24.46 17.40 -18.32
CA TYR A 469 -24.14 18.53 -19.16
C TYR A 469 -22.72 19.00 -18.92
N ILE A 470 -21.92 19.02 -19.98
CA ILE A 470 -20.56 19.58 -19.98
C ILE A 470 -20.58 20.72 -21.00
N GLU A 471 -20.25 21.91 -20.53
CA GLU A 471 -20.12 23.10 -21.39
C GLU A 471 -18.99 22.89 -22.41
N GLY A 472 -19.23 23.31 -23.65
CA GLY A 472 -18.21 23.22 -24.72
C GLY A 472 -17.07 24.22 -24.53
N VAL A 473 -16.02 24.06 -25.36
CA VAL A 473 -14.85 24.94 -25.42
C VAL A 473 -15.02 25.91 -26.58
N GLU A 474 -14.93 27.21 -26.31
CA GLU A 474 -15.03 28.26 -27.34
C GLU A 474 -13.68 28.57 -27.97
N LYS A 475 -12.61 28.53 -27.17
CA LYS A 475 -11.26 28.87 -27.62
C LYS A 475 -10.22 27.90 -27.06
N VAL A 476 -9.49 27.25 -27.94
CA VAL A 476 -8.36 26.40 -27.60
C VAL A 476 -7.14 27.28 -27.32
N LYS A 477 -6.53 27.09 -26.14
CA LYS A 477 -5.31 27.81 -25.72
C LYS A 477 -4.08 26.90 -25.65
N CYS A 478 -4.25 25.60 -25.89
CA CYS A 478 -3.11 24.69 -25.91
C CYS A 478 -2.56 24.51 -27.33
N SER A 479 -1.28 24.24 -27.43
CA SER A 479 -0.61 23.80 -28.66
C SER A 479 -0.38 22.30 -28.63
N GLY A 480 -0.33 21.60 -29.79
CA GLY A 480 -0.13 20.16 -29.89
C GLY A 480 -1.22 19.35 -29.15
N CYS A 481 -2.47 19.77 -29.30
CA CYS A 481 -3.66 19.14 -28.76
C CYS A 481 -4.71 18.90 -29.86
N GLU A 482 -4.28 18.76 -31.12
CA GLU A 482 -5.20 18.69 -32.25
C GLU A 482 -6.09 17.44 -32.17
N GLU A 483 -5.54 16.28 -31.81
CA GLU A 483 -6.31 15.04 -31.65
C GLU A 483 -7.32 15.16 -30.49
N VAL A 484 -6.97 15.88 -29.43
CA VAL A 484 -7.89 16.18 -28.32
C VAL A 484 -9.04 17.04 -28.81
N LYS A 485 -8.73 18.13 -29.57
CA LYS A 485 -9.72 19.04 -30.15
C LYS A 485 -10.67 18.31 -31.12
N GLU A 486 -10.14 17.37 -31.91
CA GLU A 486 -10.93 16.58 -32.86
C GLU A 486 -12.05 15.80 -32.16
N ILE A 487 -11.76 15.15 -31.02
CA ILE A 487 -12.77 14.46 -30.23
C ILE A 487 -13.84 15.44 -29.73
N PHE A 488 -13.45 16.62 -29.23
CA PHE A 488 -14.42 17.63 -28.80
C PHE A 488 -15.33 18.08 -29.96
N THR A 489 -14.80 18.18 -31.16
CA THR A 489 -15.57 18.52 -32.37
C THR A 489 -16.57 17.41 -32.71
N GLN A 490 -16.15 16.14 -32.67
CA GLN A 490 -17.00 14.97 -32.93
C GLN A 490 -18.20 14.90 -31.95
N TYR A 491 -18.01 15.32 -30.71
CA TYR A 491 -19.06 15.35 -29.69
C TYR A 491 -19.78 16.70 -29.61
N LYS A 492 -19.59 17.62 -30.59
CA LYS A 492 -20.19 18.97 -30.63
C LYS A 492 -19.91 19.78 -29.34
N LYS A 493 -18.71 19.64 -28.79
CA LYS A 493 -18.22 20.33 -27.59
C LYS A 493 -17.14 21.36 -27.88
N TYR A 494 -16.86 21.58 -29.13
CA TYR A 494 -16.01 22.69 -29.62
C TYR A 494 -16.82 23.58 -30.52
N TYR A 495 -16.83 24.88 -30.23
CA TYR A 495 -17.52 25.90 -30.98
C TYR A 495 -16.47 26.88 -31.50
N ASP A 496 -16.20 26.87 -32.81
CA ASP A 496 -15.41 27.90 -33.45
C ASP A 496 -16.23 29.19 -33.46
N LYS A 497 -15.85 30.16 -32.62
CA LYS A 497 -16.30 31.53 -32.82
C LYS A 497 -15.38 32.18 -33.85
N GLU A 498 -15.86 32.32 -35.10
CA GLU A 498 -15.26 33.16 -36.10
C GLU A 498 -14.96 34.56 -35.57
#